data_2d63f04b3f794a056b56f160a829898c
#
_entry.id   2d63f04b3f794a056b56f160a829898c
#
_cell.length_a   1.000
_cell.length_b   1.000
_cell.length_c   1.000
_cell.angle_alpha   90.00
_cell.angle_beta   90.00
_cell.angle_gamma   90.00
#
_symmetry.space_group_name_H-M   'P 1'
#
loop_
_entity.id
_entity.type
_entity.pdbx_description
1 polymer ?
#
loop_
_entity_poly.entity_id
_entity_poly.type
_entity_poly.pdbx_seq_one_letter_code
_entity_poly.pdbx_strand_id
1 'polypeptide(L)'
;MELKKGFYTALGTPLDEKGDLIAASLEKEIEMQIAHGASGLLLMGSMGIEAFLKNSTWAEAVKVGAKANAGRLPLFVGAMDCSIAKVLEKIDLVGDAKIDGIVLTTPFYSGMKPEQVVNFFSVIAEKSPYPIFLYDLAVVTKIKITRGMVDALIGNKNIAGIKTADWELIQYIERTYPEAGFQCLYSGLDSFDYANMMGITKNLDGMFACTPKNGRKLYDAIDAGDYAAARVYLDNILKMRDAMASTRSLLCTFSYAMELLGCPGNYHQDYSLPINDAEKALAEKVMKEIGEI
;
A
#
# COMPACT_ATOMS: atom_id res chain seq x y z
N MET A 1 -17.51 5.98 -3.38
CA MET A 1 -17.14 5.28 -2.09
C MET A 1 -16.50 6.31 -1.18
N GLU A 2 -16.94 6.39 0.07
CA GLU A 2 -16.31 7.23 1.09
C GLU A 2 -15.43 6.35 1.98
N LEU A 3 -14.16 6.70 2.10
CA LEU A 3 -13.20 5.98 2.93
C LEU A 3 -13.22 6.52 4.36
N LYS A 4 -13.21 5.63 5.34
CA LYS A 4 -13.16 5.99 6.76
C LYS A 4 -11.75 6.50 7.13
N LYS A 5 -11.68 7.36 8.17
CA LYS A 5 -10.39 7.68 8.81
C LYS A 5 -9.74 6.43 9.38
N GLY A 6 -8.42 6.41 9.44
CA GLY A 6 -7.66 5.32 10.02
C GLY A 6 -6.47 4.90 9.14
N PHE A 7 -5.91 3.75 9.46
CA PHE A 7 -4.80 3.21 8.72
C PHE A 7 -5.23 2.14 7.71
N TYR A 8 -4.59 2.19 6.56
CA TYR A 8 -4.76 1.27 5.45
C TYR A 8 -3.44 0.53 5.26
N THR A 9 -3.50 -0.79 5.22
CA THR A 9 -2.28 -1.59 5.10
C THR A 9 -2.02 -1.99 3.65
N ALA A 10 -0.84 -1.62 3.13
CA ALA A 10 -0.34 -2.26 1.92
C ALA A 10 0.29 -3.60 2.32
N LEU A 11 -0.41 -4.68 1.97
CA LEU A 11 -0.03 -6.05 2.29
C LEU A 11 1.20 -6.50 1.50
N GLY A 12 1.93 -7.44 2.07
CA GLY A 12 2.93 -8.20 1.34
C GLY A 12 2.30 -9.24 0.41
N THR A 13 3.12 -9.86 -0.42
CA THR A 13 2.71 -11.01 -1.23
C THR A 13 3.63 -12.18 -0.90
N PRO A 14 3.19 -13.15 -0.08
CA PRO A 14 4.01 -14.29 0.32
C PRO A 14 4.18 -15.27 -0.83
N LEU A 15 5.42 -15.50 -1.25
CA LEU A 15 5.76 -16.41 -2.35
C LEU A 15 6.56 -17.60 -1.87
N ASP A 16 6.42 -18.72 -2.55
CA ASP A 16 7.33 -19.84 -2.45
C ASP A 16 8.60 -19.63 -3.31
N GLU A 17 9.50 -20.62 -3.32
CA GLU A 17 10.75 -20.56 -4.11
C GLU A 17 10.52 -20.52 -5.62
N LYS A 18 9.32 -20.87 -6.09
CA LYS A 18 8.94 -20.82 -7.51
C LYS A 18 8.25 -19.51 -7.90
N GLY A 19 8.02 -18.64 -6.93
CA GLY A 19 7.25 -17.40 -7.08
C GLY A 19 5.74 -17.65 -7.19
N ASP A 20 5.24 -18.76 -6.66
CA ASP A 20 3.81 -19.04 -6.53
C ASP A 20 3.32 -18.56 -5.17
N LEU A 21 2.03 -18.22 -5.07
CA LEU A 21 1.45 -17.68 -3.86
C LEU A 21 1.39 -18.72 -2.74
N ILE A 22 1.79 -18.34 -1.53
CA ILE A 22 1.50 -19.09 -0.30
C ILE A 22 0.17 -18.57 0.27
N ALA A 23 -0.94 -19.10 -0.23
CA ALA A 23 -2.29 -18.62 0.10
C ALA A 23 -2.56 -18.52 1.60
N ALA A 24 -2.16 -19.52 2.39
CA ALA A 24 -2.37 -19.55 3.84
C ALA A 24 -1.67 -18.37 4.57
N SER A 25 -0.50 -17.94 4.10
CA SER A 25 0.21 -16.78 4.66
C SER A 25 -0.50 -15.47 4.33
N LEU A 26 -1.02 -15.32 3.10
CA LEU A 26 -1.80 -14.14 2.72
C LEU A 26 -3.13 -14.06 3.49
N GLU A 27 -3.84 -15.18 3.62
CA GLU A 27 -5.07 -15.26 4.41
C GLU A 27 -4.82 -14.86 5.86
N LYS A 28 -3.74 -15.37 6.47
CA LYS A 28 -3.35 -15.03 7.84
C LYS A 28 -2.95 -13.57 8.01
N GLU A 29 -2.21 -12.99 7.06
CA GLU A 29 -1.85 -11.57 7.07
C GLU A 29 -3.11 -10.71 7.04
N ILE A 30 -4.07 -11.01 6.17
CA ILE A 30 -5.36 -10.30 6.08
C ILE A 30 -6.12 -10.38 7.40
N GLU A 31 -6.26 -11.57 7.99
CA GLU A 31 -6.93 -11.75 9.28
C GLU A 31 -6.24 -10.95 10.39
N MET A 32 -4.91 -10.95 10.40
CA MET A 32 -4.12 -10.17 11.37
C MET A 32 -4.39 -8.67 11.23
N GLN A 33 -4.43 -8.12 10.02
CA GLN A 33 -4.71 -6.71 9.80
C GLN A 33 -6.14 -6.34 10.21
N ILE A 34 -7.12 -7.18 9.90
CA ILE A 34 -8.51 -6.98 10.31
C ILE A 34 -8.63 -7.03 11.83
N ALA A 35 -7.99 -8.00 12.49
CA ALA A 35 -8.01 -8.14 13.95
C ALA A 35 -7.39 -6.93 14.66
N HIS A 36 -6.41 -6.26 14.05
CA HIS A 36 -5.80 -5.04 14.57
C HIS A 36 -6.49 -3.76 14.09
N GLY A 37 -7.65 -3.86 13.42
CA GLY A 37 -8.51 -2.72 13.12
C GLY A 37 -8.02 -1.85 11.96
N ALA A 38 -7.35 -2.41 10.98
CA ALA A 38 -7.08 -1.72 9.71
C ALA A 38 -8.40 -1.19 9.10
N SER A 39 -8.36 -0.02 8.47
CA SER A 39 -9.52 0.61 7.83
C SER A 39 -9.68 0.22 6.36
N GLY A 40 -8.70 -0.45 5.80
CA GLY A 40 -8.70 -0.99 4.43
C GLY A 40 -7.37 -1.67 4.09
N LEU A 41 -7.36 -2.37 2.98
CA LEU A 41 -6.25 -3.19 2.54
C LEU A 41 -5.87 -2.87 1.10
N LEU A 42 -4.58 -2.87 0.80
CA LEU A 42 -4.05 -2.80 -0.56
C LEU A 42 -3.23 -4.06 -0.85
N LEU A 43 -3.76 -4.94 -1.69
CA LEU A 43 -3.01 -6.04 -2.29
C LEU A 43 -2.08 -5.52 -3.37
N MET A 44 -0.90 -6.11 -3.47
CA MET A 44 0.02 -5.86 -4.58
C MET A 44 0.33 -4.38 -4.81
N GLY A 45 0.57 -3.65 -3.70
CA GLY A 45 1.28 -2.38 -3.74
C GLY A 45 2.79 -2.61 -3.88
N SER A 46 3.61 -1.59 -3.61
CA SER A 46 5.08 -1.71 -3.62
C SER A 46 5.58 -2.70 -2.56
N MET A 47 4.94 -2.75 -1.38
CA MET A 47 5.24 -3.76 -0.35
C MET A 47 4.86 -5.16 -0.83
N GLY A 48 3.79 -5.29 -1.60
CA GLY A 48 3.36 -6.53 -2.24
C GLY A 48 4.12 -6.90 -3.51
N ILE A 49 5.22 -6.20 -3.82
CA ILE A 49 6.13 -6.47 -4.96
C ILE A 49 5.42 -6.68 -6.31
N GLU A 50 4.34 -5.93 -6.56
CA GLU A 50 3.43 -6.15 -7.69
C GLU A 50 4.13 -6.30 -9.04
N ALA A 51 5.06 -5.40 -9.35
CA ALA A 51 5.76 -5.38 -10.65
C ALA A 51 6.65 -6.61 -10.91
N PHE A 52 6.87 -7.45 -9.91
CA PHE A 52 7.74 -8.64 -9.96
C PHE A 52 6.95 -9.96 -9.95
N LEU A 53 5.63 -9.90 -9.82
CA LEU A 53 4.79 -11.09 -9.76
C LEU A 53 4.53 -11.68 -11.16
N LYS A 54 4.45 -12.99 -11.22
CA LYS A 54 3.86 -13.67 -12.38
C LYS A 54 2.38 -13.30 -12.47
N ASN A 55 1.83 -13.15 -13.68
CA ASN A 55 0.40 -12.84 -13.86
C ASN A 55 -0.51 -13.90 -13.22
N SER A 56 -0.10 -15.18 -13.20
CA SER A 56 -0.80 -16.26 -12.51
C SER A 56 -0.85 -16.05 -11.01
N THR A 57 0.28 -15.70 -10.39
CA THR A 57 0.38 -15.39 -8.95
C THR A 57 -0.41 -14.14 -8.59
N TRP A 58 -0.36 -13.11 -9.46
CA TRP A 58 -1.16 -11.89 -9.29
C TRP A 58 -2.67 -12.21 -9.24
N ALA A 59 -3.18 -12.97 -10.22
CA ALA A 59 -4.59 -13.36 -10.30
C ALA A 59 -5.02 -14.22 -9.10
N GLU A 60 -4.15 -15.14 -8.65
CA GLU A 60 -4.40 -15.96 -7.48
C GLU A 60 -4.45 -15.11 -6.20
N ALA A 61 -3.52 -14.16 -6.02
CA ALA A 61 -3.50 -13.26 -4.86
C ALA A 61 -4.76 -12.39 -4.78
N VAL A 62 -5.29 -11.89 -5.91
CA VAL A 62 -6.58 -11.19 -5.95
C VAL A 62 -7.70 -12.08 -5.46
N LYS A 63 -7.80 -13.30 -5.99
CA LYS A 63 -8.86 -14.26 -5.65
C LYS A 63 -8.81 -14.66 -4.17
N VAL A 64 -7.63 -15.03 -3.68
CA VAL A 64 -7.41 -15.42 -2.28
C VAL A 64 -7.68 -14.24 -1.36
N GLY A 65 -7.15 -13.07 -1.67
CA GLY A 65 -7.31 -11.87 -0.85
C GLY A 65 -8.76 -11.40 -0.77
N ALA A 66 -9.48 -11.38 -1.88
CA ALA A 66 -10.89 -11.02 -1.89
C ALA A 66 -11.74 -12.03 -1.08
N LYS A 67 -11.44 -13.32 -1.20
CA LYS A 67 -12.12 -14.38 -0.42
C LYS A 67 -11.81 -14.23 1.08
N ALA A 68 -10.56 -14.04 1.45
CA ALA A 68 -10.16 -13.88 2.84
C ALA A 68 -10.74 -12.59 3.44
N ASN A 69 -10.70 -11.47 2.72
CA ASN A 69 -11.34 -10.24 3.19
C ASN A 69 -12.85 -10.35 3.36
N ALA A 70 -13.51 -11.13 2.52
CA ALA A 70 -14.95 -11.37 2.56
C ALA A 70 -15.81 -10.10 2.65
N GLY A 71 -15.34 -8.99 2.08
CA GLY A 71 -16.01 -7.68 2.10
C GLY A 71 -16.01 -6.97 3.45
N ARG A 72 -15.17 -7.41 4.40
CA ARG A 72 -15.08 -6.79 5.74
C ARG A 72 -14.45 -5.41 5.72
N LEU A 73 -13.50 -5.18 4.84
CA LEU A 73 -12.80 -3.91 4.66
C LEU A 73 -12.78 -3.52 3.18
N PRO A 74 -12.65 -2.22 2.86
CA PRO A 74 -12.27 -1.80 1.52
C PRO A 74 -11.01 -2.51 1.05
N LEU A 75 -11.07 -3.14 -0.13
CA LEU A 75 -9.97 -3.89 -0.71
C LEU A 75 -9.55 -3.28 -2.04
N PHE A 76 -8.35 -2.75 -2.07
CA PHE A 76 -7.71 -2.20 -3.26
C PHE A 76 -6.72 -3.20 -3.83
N VAL A 77 -6.51 -3.13 -5.14
CA VAL A 77 -5.56 -4.00 -5.85
C VAL A 77 -4.64 -3.15 -6.72
N GLY A 78 -3.33 -3.31 -6.55
CA GLY A 78 -2.34 -2.74 -7.44
C GLY A 78 -2.30 -3.49 -8.78
N ALA A 79 -2.39 -2.74 -9.88
CA ALA A 79 -2.30 -3.28 -11.24
C ALA A 79 -1.32 -2.45 -12.09
N MET A 80 -0.16 -2.11 -11.46
CA MET A 80 0.85 -1.26 -12.07
C MET A 80 1.51 -1.95 -13.26
N ASP A 81 1.56 -1.26 -14.41
CA ASP A 81 2.32 -1.72 -15.57
C ASP A 81 2.69 -0.54 -16.49
N CYS A 82 3.50 -0.83 -17.52
CA CYS A 82 4.07 0.18 -18.41
C CYS A 82 3.23 0.50 -19.63
N SER A 83 2.06 -0.13 -19.84
CA SER A 83 1.15 0.20 -20.93
C SER A 83 -0.32 0.04 -20.55
N ILE A 84 -1.17 0.81 -21.22
CA ILE A 84 -2.63 0.73 -21.03
C ILE A 84 -3.13 -0.71 -21.26
N ALA A 85 -2.67 -1.38 -22.32
CA ALA A 85 -3.10 -2.73 -22.65
C ALA A 85 -2.79 -3.74 -21.52
N LYS A 86 -1.57 -3.70 -20.98
CA LYS A 86 -1.17 -4.60 -19.88
C LYS A 86 -1.89 -4.31 -18.57
N VAL A 87 -2.18 -3.03 -18.27
CA VAL A 87 -3.01 -2.68 -17.11
C VAL A 87 -4.44 -3.22 -17.28
N LEU A 88 -5.04 -3.04 -18.46
CA LEU A 88 -6.39 -3.56 -18.73
C LEU A 88 -6.42 -5.09 -18.68
N GLU A 89 -5.41 -5.78 -19.19
CA GLU A 89 -5.28 -7.23 -19.06
C GLU A 89 -5.25 -7.68 -17.59
N LYS A 90 -4.49 -6.97 -16.72
CA LYS A 90 -4.52 -7.25 -15.28
C LYS A 90 -5.90 -6.96 -14.65
N ILE A 91 -6.57 -5.88 -15.06
CA ILE A 91 -7.93 -5.59 -14.60
C ILE A 91 -8.91 -6.71 -14.98
N ASP A 92 -8.77 -7.27 -16.19
CA ASP A 92 -9.59 -8.40 -16.63
C ASP A 92 -9.32 -9.68 -15.79
N LEU A 93 -8.08 -9.88 -15.31
CA LEU A 93 -7.73 -10.99 -14.43
C LEU A 93 -8.35 -10.91 -13.02
N VAL A 94 -8.90 -9.76 -12.61
CA VAL A 94 -9.68 -9.66 -11.35
C VAL A 94 -10.88 -10.61 -11.39
N GLY A 95 -11.49 -10.81 -12.55
CA GLY A 95 -12.63 -11.72 -12.74
C GLY A 95 -13.80 -11.37 -11.82
N ASP A 96 -14.31 -12.39 -11.11
CA ASP A 96 -15.45 -12.24 -10.18
C ASP A 96 -15.07 -11.81 -8.76
N ALA A 97 -13.78 -11.53 -8.51
CA ALA A 97 -13.31 -11.13 -7.20
C ALA A 97 -13.88 -9.76 -6.79
N LYS A 98 -14.40 -9.67 -5.57
CA LYS A 98 -14.96 -8.42 -5.05
C LYS A 98 -13.84 -7.53 -4.53
N ILE A 99 -13.59 -6.45 -5.26
CA ILE A 99 -12.64 -5.40 -4.90
C ILE A 99 -13.29 -4.03 -4.98
N ASP A 100 -12.73 -3.04 -4.32
CA ASP A 100 -13.29 -1.69 -4.22
C ASP A 100 -12.57 -0.67 -5.11
N GLY A 101 -11.41 -1.02 -5.65
CA GLY A 101 -10.69 -0.14 -6.58
C GLY A 101 -9.35 -0.69 -7.02
N ILE A 102 -8.85 -0.11 -8.10
CA ILE A 102 -7.54 -0.42 -8.68
C ILE A 102 -6.57 0.74 -8.38
N VAL A 103 -5.38 0.41 -7.93
CA VAL A 103 -4.32 1.38 -7.64
C VAL A 103 -3.26 1.30 -8.74
N LEU A 104 -2.95 2.43 -9.38
CA LEU A 104 -2.04 2.52 -10.51
C LEU A 104 -0.98 3.59 -10.30
N THR A 105 0.29 3.24 -10.50
CA THR A 105 1.36 4.22 -10.69
C THR A 105 1.36 4.76 -12.12
N THR A 106 2.12 5.83 -12.35
CA THR A 106 2.56 6.16 -13.70
C THR A 106 3.44 5.01 -14.25
N PRO A 107 3.46 4.78 -15.57
CA PRO A 107 4.43 3.85 -16.18
C PRO A 107 5.86 4.16 -15.76
N PHE A 108 6.65 3.12 -15.50
CA PHE A 108 7.95 3.26 -14.83
C PHE A 108 9.17 2.88 -15.71
N TYR A 109 8.93 2.35 -16.93
CA TYR A 109 10.04 1.95 -17.80
C TYR A 109 10.60 3.11 -18.64
N SER A 110 9.76 4.08 -19.03
CA SER A 110 10.18 5.24 -19.83
C SER A 110 9.59 6.54 -19.32
N GLY A 111 10.30 7.64 -19.55
CA GLY A 111 9.78 8.98 -19.22
C GLY A 111 8.52 9.32 -20.03
N MET A 112 7.62 10.09 -19.43
CA MET A 112 6.39 10.56 -20.04
C MET A 112 6.23 12.06 -19.84
N LYS A 113 5.58 12.70 -20.81
CA LYS A 113 5.13 14.08 -20.65
C LYS A 113 3.84 14.15 -19.84
N PRO A 114 3.51 15.29 -19.19
CA PRO A 114 2.30 15.42 -18.39
C PRO A 114 1.00 15.00 -19.09
N GLU A 115 0.84 15.40 -20.35
CA GLU A 115 -0.33 15.06 -21.15
C GLU A 115 -0.43 13.55 -21.46
N GLN A 116 0.70 12.84 -21.54
CA GLN A 116 0.71 11.39 -21.71
C GLN A 116 0.29 10.67 -20.42
N VAL A 117 0.69 11.20 -19.26
CA VAL A 117 0.25 10.68 -17.95
C VAL A 117 -1.26 10.85 -17.79
N VAL A 118 -1.79 12.04 -18.10
CA VAL A 118 -3.23 12.30 -18.07
C VAL A 118 -3.98 11.35 -19.01
N ASN A 119 -3.50 11.19 -20.25
CA ASN A 119 -4.12 10.25 -21.21
C ASN A 119 -4.07 8.81 -20.72
N PHE A 120 -2.95 8.36 -20.13
CA PHE A 120 -2.81 7.02 -19.59
C PHE A 120 -3.89 6.69 -18.55
N PHE A 121 -4.06 7.54 -17.54
CA PHE A 121 -5.07 7.34 -16.52
C PHE A 121 -6.49 7.50 -17.05
N SER A 122 -6.74 8.48 -17.92
CA SER A 122 -8.07 8.73 -18.50
C SER A 122 -8.59 7.54 -19.29
N VAL A 123 -7.76 6.98 -20.20
CA VAL A 123 -8.16 5.83 -21.02
C VAL A 123 -8.41 4.58 -20.19
N ILE A 124 -7.58 4.35 -19.14
CA ILE A 124 -7.80 3.22 -18.24
C ILE A 124 -9.08 3.43 -17.43
N ALA A 125 -9.31 4.62 -16.89
CA ALA A 125 -10.50 4.91 -16.11
C ALA A 125 -11.80 4.78 -16.93
N GLU A 126 -11.78 5.16 -18.22
CA GLU A 126 -12.92 4.99 -19.13
C GLU A 126 -13.27 3.52 -19.39
N LYS A 127 -12.27 2.62 -19.36
CA LYS A 127 -12.44 1.20 -19.69
C LYS A 127 -12.57 0.30 -18.47
N SER A 128 -12.10 0.74 -17.31
CA SER A 128 -12.12 -0.05 -16.08
C SER A 128 -13.53 -0.12 -15.48
N PRO A 129 -14.01 -1.32 -15.09
CA PRO A 129 -15.23 -1.46 -14.32
C PRO A 129 -15.05 -1.05 -12.84
N TYR A 130 -13.81 -0.83 -12.40
CA TYR A 130 -13.48 -0.47 -11.03
C TYR A 130 -12.98 0.97 -10.93
N PRO A 131 -13.25 1.67 -9.80
CA PRO A 131 -12.65 2.96 -9.51
C PRO A 131 -11.12 2.91 -9.53
N ILE A 132 -10.50 3.94 -10.10
CA ILE A 132 -9.04 4.07 -10.21
C ILE A 132 -8.53 5.01 -9.12
N PHE A 133 -7.49 4.57 -8.43
CA PHE A 133 -6.70 5.39 -7.50
C PHE A 133 -5.33 5.63 -8.10
N LEU A 134 -4.98 6.88 -8.27
CA LEU A 134 -3.65 7.29 -8.70
C LEU A 134 -2.63 6.95 -7.60
N TYR A 135 -1.46 6.47 -7.96
CA TYR A 135 -0.38 6.27 -7.00
C TYR A 135 0.84 7.10 -7.40
N ASP A 136 1.06 8.17 -6.68
CA ASP A 136 2.23 9.04 -6.85
C ASP A 136 3.44 8.42 -6.16
N LEU A 137 4.25 7.70 -6.92
CA LEU A 137 5.43 6.98 -6.46
C LEU A 137 6.69 7.41 -7.22
N ALA A 138 6.93 8.71 -7.29
CA ALA A 138 8.01 9.30 -8.08
C ALA A 138 9.41 8.77 -7.72
N VAL A 139 9.62 8.27 -6.51
CA VAL A 139 10.89 7.62 -6.11
C VAL A 139 11.21 6.41 -6.96
N VAL A 140 10.20 5.68 -7.43
CA VAL A 140 10.32 4.50 -8.30
C VAL A 140 10.12 4.88 -9.76
N THR A 141 8.99 5.51 -10.08
CA THR A 141 8.58 5.77 -11.48
C THR A 141 9.33 6.95 -12.12
N LYS A 142 10.00 7.78 -11.32
CA LYS A 142 10.66 9.04 -11.75
C LYS A 142 9.71 10.08 -12.35
N ILE A 143 8.41 9.85 -12.23
CA ILE A 143 7.35 10.74 -12.73
C ILE A 143 6.48 11.14 -11.54
N LYS A 144 6.50 12.43 -11.22
CA LYS A 144 5.68 13.03 -10.15
C LYS A 144 4.29 13.36 -10.69
N ILE A 145 3.24 12.96 -9.96
CA ILE A 145 1.89 13.43 -10.22
C ILE A 145 1.77 14.87 -9.71
N THR A 146 1.48 15.81 -10.60
CA THR A 146 1.42 17.24 -10.30
C THR A 146 -0.02 17.72 -10.09
N ARG A 147 -0.19 18.94 -9.53
CA ARG A 147 -1.49 19.61 -9.40
C ARG A 147 -2.22 19.67 -10.75
N GLY A 148 -1.55 20.12 -11.81
CA GLY A 148 -2.16 20.22 -13.15
C GLY A 148 -2.62 18.88 -13.73
N MET A 149 -1.93 17.78 -13.42
CA MET A 149 -2.41 16.43 -13.79
C MET A 149 -3.67 16.05 -12.99
N VAL A 150 -3.70 16.36 -11.69
CA VAL A 150 -4.89 16.11 -10.86
C VAL A 150 -6.06 16.97 -11.37
N ASP A 151 -5.85 18.25 -11.66
CA ASP A 151 -6.88 19.14 -12.20
C ASP A 151 -7.52 18.60 -13.49
N ALA A 152 -6.69 17.99 -14.35
CA ALA A 152 -7.16 17.39 -15.60
C ALA A 152 -7.90 16.05 -15.38
N LEU A 153 -7.67 15.36 -14.27
CA LEU A 153 -8.19 14.00 -14.00
C LEU A 153 -9.36 13.97 -13.04
N ILE A 154 -9.45 14.91 -12.09
CA ILE A 154 -10.40 14.87 -10.97
C ILE A 154 -11.87 14.93 -11.40
N GLY A 155 -12.14 15.45 -12.59
CA GLY A 155 -13.47 15.47 -13.19
C GLY A 155 -13.94 14.12 -13.76
N ASN A 156 -13.03 13.15 -13.90
CA ASN A 156 -13.40 11.81 -14.35
C ASN A 156 -14.00 11.01 -13.19
N LYS A 157 -15.29 10.66 -13.30
CA LYS A 157 -16.05 9.98 -12.24
C LYS A 157 -15.46 8.63 -11.79
N ASN A 158 -14.66 8.00 -12.64
CA ASN A 158 -14.01 6.72 -12.33
C ASN A 158 -12.57 6.87 -11.81
N ILE A 159 -12.08 8.11 -11.64
CA ILE A 159 -10.84 8.38 -10.91
C ILE A 159 -11.22 8.82 -9.50
N ALA A 160 -11.14 7.89 -8.54
CA ALA A 160 -11.74 8.03 -7.23
C ALA A 160 -10.81 8.61 -6.16
N GLY A 161 -9.50 8.64 -6.41
CA GLY A 161 -8.59 9.14 -5.41
C GLY A 161 -7.10 9.06 -5.79
N ILE A 162 -6.27 9.35 -4.81
CA ILE A 162 -4.81 9.31 -4.93
C ILE A 162 -4.18 8.76 -3.65
N LYS A 163 -3.14 7.92 -3.81
CA LYS A 163 -2.17 7.61 -2.79
C LYS A 163 -0.90 8.44 -3.05
N THR A 164 -0.46 9.24 -2.10
CA THR A 164 0.73 10.08 -2.24
C THR A 164 1.35 10.39 -0.88
N ALA A 165 2.67 10.59 -0.86
CA ALA A 165 3.38 11.17 0.29
C ALA A 165 3.47 12.71 0.19
N ASP A 166 2.88 13.32 -0.83
CA ASP A 166 2.89 14.75 -1.04
C ASP A 166 1.78 15.43 -0.25
N TRP A 167 2.13 15.92 0.91
CA TRP A 167 1.27 16.69 1.79
C TRP A 167 0.65 17.92 1.11
N GLU A 168 1.46 18.67 0.37
CA GLU A 168 1.00 19.91 -0.29
C GLU A 168 -0.03 19.59 -1.38
N LEU A 169 0.14 18.48 -2.09
CA LEU A 169 -0.81 18.03 -3.10
C LEU A 169 -2.14 17.64 -2.46
N ILE A 170 -2.12 16.92 -1.34
CA ILE A 170 -3.36 16.57 -0.62
C ILE A 170 -4.09 17.83 -0.16
N GLN A 171 -3.39 18.76 0.49
CA GLN A 171 -4.00 20.01 0.92
C GLN A 171 -4.57 20.83 -0.23
N TYR A 172 -3.87 20.85 -1.37
CA TYR A 172 -4.36 21.49 -2.59
C TYR A 172 -5.68 20.85 -3.04
N ILE A 173 -5.75 19.53 -3.13
CA ILE A 173 -6.94 18.80 -3.57
C ILE A 173 -8.12 19.07 -2.63
N GLU A 174 -7.92 18.92 -1.32
CA GLU A 174 -8.99 19.08 -0.32
C GLU A 174 -9.55 20.51 -0.27
N ARG A 175 -8.71 21.53 -0.49
CA ARG A 175 -9.14 22.93 -0.52
C ARG A 175 -9.79 23.34 -1.84
N THR A 176 -9.28 22.83 -2.96
CA THR A 176 -9.73 23.23 -4.30
C THR A 176 -10.98 22.48 -4.73
N TYR A 177 -11.09 21.21 -4.32
CA TYR A 177 -12.13 20.28 -4.78
C TYR A 177 -12.86 19.57 -3.62
N PRO A 178 -13.35 20.30 -2.59
CA PRO A 178 -13.94 19.68 -1.40
C PRO A 178 -15.16 18.80 -1.71
N GLU A 179 -15.90 19.11 -2.77
CA GLU A 179 -17.11 18.41 -3.17
C GLU A 179 -16.89 17.31 -4.24
N ALA A 180 -15.64 17.08 -4.66
CA ALA A 180 -15.34 16.10 -5.71
C ALA A 180 -15.51 14.64 -5.26
N GLY A 181 -15.61 14.39 -3.95
CA GLY A 181 -15.63 13.03 -3.40
C GLY A 181 -14.30 12.27 -3.60
N PHE A 182 -13.25 12.99 -4.02
CA PHE A 182 -11.93 12.43 -4.30
C PHE A 182 -11.21 12.03 -3.02
N GLN A 183 -10.76 10.79 -2.93
CA GLN A 183 -10.19 10.23 -1.71
C GLN A 183 -8.66 10.36 -1.70
N CYS A 184 -8.11 11.05 -0.71
CA CYS A 184 -6.68 11.16 -0.50
C CYS A 184 -6.21 10.14 0.55
N LEU A 185 -5.27 9.27 0.16
CA LEU A 185 -4.59 8.32 1.03
C LEU A 185 -3.13 8.79 1.20
N TYR A 186 -2.83 9.33 2.35
CA TYR A 186 -1.48 9.83 2.65
C TYR A 186 -0.53 8.70 2.99
N SER A 187 0.67 8.71 2.38
CA SER A 187 1.69 7.67 2.57
C SER A 187 3.05 8.21 3.04
N GLY A 188 3.07 9.40 3.64
CA GLY A 188 4.25 9.98 4.28
C GLY A 188 4.40 9.48 5.72
N LEU A 189 4.88 8.24 5.89
CA LEU A 189 4.92 7.52 7.17
C LEU A 189 5.53 8.34 8.31
N ASP A 190 6.62 9.08 8.05
CA ASP A 190 7.34 9.84 9.07
C ASP A 190 6.51 10.94 9.77
N SER A 191 5.33 11.24 9.28
CA SER A 191 4.49 12.34 9.76
C SER A 191 3.02 12.00 9.88
N PHE A 192 2.66 10.74 10.09
CA PHE A 192 1.25 10.34 10.23
C PHE A 192 0.56 10.98 11.42
N ASP A 193 1.25 11.20 12.52
CA ASP A 193 0.75 11.93 13.69
C ASP A 193 0.43 13.39 13.34
N TYR A 194 1.34 14.12 12.70
CA TYR A 194 1.09 15.49 12.24
C TYR A 194 -0.01 15.55 11.19
N ALA A 195 -0.01 14.61 10.25
CA ALA A 195 -1.03 14.54 9.21
C ALA A 195 -2.43 14.46 9.82
N ASN A 196 -2.61 13.59 10.81
CA ASN A 196 -3.88 13.44 11.52
C ASN A 196 -4.27 14.69 12.32
N MET A 197 -3.32 15.36 12.98
CA MET A 197 -3.56 16.65 13.65
C MET A 197 -4.11 17.71 12.69
N MET A 198 -3.68 17.67 11.43
CA MET A 198 -4.07 18.63 10.39
C MET A 198 -5.25 18.15 9.53
N GLY A 199 -5.93 17.06 9.91
CA GLY A 199 -7.11 16.56 9.23
C GLY A 199 -6.87 15.57 8.12
N ILE A 200 -5.61 15.24 7.79
CA ILE A 200 -5.27 14.20 6.80
C ILE A 200 -5.30 12.83 7.51
N THR A 201 -6.48 12.24 7.58
CA THR A 201 -6.78 11.14 8.50
C THR A 201 -6.83 9.75 7.88
N LYS A 202 -6.55 9.63 6.59
CA LYS A 202 -6.50 8.35 5.87
C LYS A 202 -5.06 8.08 5.47
N ASN A 203 -4.39 7.16 6.17
CA ASN A 203 -2.97 6.93 5.98
C ASN A 203 -2.73 5.49 5.50
N LEU A 204 -1.95 5.33 4.44
CA LEU A 204 -1.69 4.04 3.82
C LEU A 204 -0.19 3.77 3.73
N ASP A 205 0.27 2.71 4.42
CA ASP A 205 1.67 2.30 4.37
C ASP A 205 1.84 0.77 4.46
N GLY A 206 2.98 0.28 3.96
CA GLY A 206 3.34 -1.13 4.01
C GLY A 206 3.92 -1.56 5.36
N MET A 207 4.44 -0.63 6.16
CA MET A 207 4.99 -0.97 7.48
C MET A 207 3.94 -1.51 8.43
N PHE A 208 2.67 -1.13 8.30
CA PHE A 208 1.58 -1.71 9.08
C PHE A 208 1.45 -3.23 8.93
N ALA A 209 1.91 -3.80 7.81
CA ALA A 209 1.88 -5.25 7.59
C ALA A 209 2.70 -6.01 8.63
N CYS A 210 3.89 -5.52 8.98
CA CYS A 210 4.75 -6.15 9.98
C CYS A 210 4.74 -5.46 11.35
N THR A 211 3.99 -4.35 11.51
CA THR A 211 3.82 -3.66 12.80
C THR A 211 2.35 -3.40 13.15
N PRO A 212 1.46 -4.45 13.09
CA PRO A 212 0.03 -4.26 13.25
C PRO A 212 -0.38 -3.80 14.66
N LYS A 213 0.32 -4.25 15.71
CA LYS A 213 0.04 -3.83 17.09
C LYS A 213 0.35 -2.35 17.32
N ASN A 214 1.49 -1.86 16.81
CA ASN A 214 1.84 -0.45 16.89
C ASN A 214 0.95 0.39 15.98
N GLY A 215 0.56 -0.11 14.81
CA GLY A 215 -0.44 0.52 13.95
C GLY A 215 -1.76 0.75 14.72
N ARG A 216 -2.30 -0.26 15.38
CA ARG A 216 -3.52 -0.11 16.20
C ARG A 216 -3.34 0.91 17.32
N LYS A 217 -2.28 0.78 18.12
CA LYS A 217 -1.99 1.70 19.24
C LYS A 217 -1.79 3.15 18.78
N LEU A 218 -1.13 3.36 17.64
CA LEU A 218 -0.98 4.68 17.02
C LEU A 218 -2.34 5.32 16.77
N TYR A 219 -3.28 4.57 16.17
CA TYR A 219 -4.60 5.12 15.84
C TYR A 219 -5.53 5.19 17.05
N ASP A 220 -5.39 4.33 18.06
CA ASP A 220 -6.08 4.49 19.33
C ASP A 220 -5.65 5.78 20.04
N ALA A 221 -4.36 6.10 20.03
CA ALA A 221 -3.84 7.34 20.60
C ALA A 221 -4.29 8.59 19.82
N ILE A 222 -4.28 8.53 18.48
CA ILE A 222 -4.80 9.60 17.61
C ILE A 222 -6.29 9.84 17.88
N ASP A 223 -7.10 8.78 17.96
CA ASP A 223 -8.54 8.88 18.23
C ASP A 223 -8.85 9.42 19.62
N ALA A 224 -7.97 9.18 20.59
CA ALA A 224 -8.02 9.76 21.92
C ALA A 224 -7.50 11.20 22.00
N GLY A 225 -6.89 11.74 20.93
CA GLY A 225 -6.24 13.04 20.92
C GLY A 225 -4.89 13.06 21.68
N ASP A 226 -4.35 11.90 22.03
CA ASP A 226 -3.05 11.76 22.71
C ASP A 226 -1.91 11.66 21.68
N TYR A 227 -1.53 12.80 21.13
CA TYR A 227 -0.46 12.86 20.14
C TYR A 227 0.94 12.59 20.72
N ALA A 228 1.13 12.69 22.03
CA ALA A 228 2.37 12.29 22.68
C ALA A 228 2.53 10.75 22.63
N ALA A 229 1.48 10.01 22.98
CA ALA A 229 1.47 8.56 22.84
C ALA A 229 1.51 8.13 21.35
N ALA A 230 0.79 8.82 20.46
CA ALA A 230 0.81 8.55 19.03
C ALA A 230 2.24 8.62 18.48
N ARG A 231 3.02 9.64 18.87
CA ARG A 231 4.44 9.77 18.49
C ARG A 231 5.25 8.55 18.90
N VAL A 232 5.08 8.04 20.12
CA VAL A 232 5.82 6.86 20.59
C VAL A 232 5.54 5.63 19.72
N TYR A 233 4.27 5.39 19.35
CA TYR A 233 3.94 4.25 18.50
C TYR A 233 4.38 4.44 17.05
N LEU A 234 4.33 5.66 16.52
CA LEU A 234 4.91 5.96 15.22
C LEU A 234 6.42 5.74 15.21
N ASP A 235 7.14 6.21 16.24
CA ASP A 235 8.58 6.01 16.39
C ASP A 235 8.94 4.51 16.46
N ASN A 236 8.09 3.66 17.06
CA ASN A 236 8.26 2.21 17.04
C ASN A 236 8.16 1.65 15.61
N ILE A 237 7.19 2.09 14.82
CA ILE A 237 7.04 1.70 13.41
C ILE A 237 8.26 2.16 12.60
N LEU A 238 8.69 3.40 12.79
CA LEU A 238 9.87 3.97 12.14
C LEU A 238 11.15 3.22 12.53
N LYS A 239 11.31 2.84 13.80
CA LYS A 239 12.43 2.03 14.28
C LYS A 239 12.53 0.69 13.54
N MET A 240 11.39 0.03 13.29
CA MET A 240 11.39 -1.20 12.50
C MET A 240 11.75 -0.94 11.04
N ARG A 241 11.19 0.10 10.41
CA ARG A 241 11.56 0.52 9.04
C ARG A 241 13.06 0.78 8.91
N ASP A 242 13.63 1.54 9.85
CA ASP A 242 15.04 1.92 9.83
C ASP A 242 15.94 0.70 10.04
N ALA A 243 15.56 -0.22 10.92
CA ALA A 243 16.24 -1.49 11.07
C ALA A 243 16.26 -2.29 9.77
N MET A 244 15.10 -2.41 9.10
CA MET A 244 15.01 -3.08 7.80
C MET A 244 15.85 -2.38 6.71
N ALA A 245 15.82 -1.04 6.67
CA ALA A 245 16.59 -0.24 5.71
C ALA A 245 18.11 -0.31 5.95
N SER A 246 18.55 -0.62 7.16
CA SER A 246 19.97 -0.77 7.51
C SER A 246 20.57 -2.11 7.09
N THR A 247 19.74 -3.09 6.72
CA THR A 247 20.18 -4.40 6.24
C THR A 247 20.51 -4.38 4.75
N ARG A 248 21.12 -5.43 4.24
CA ARG A 248 21.43 -5.58 2.81
C ARG A 248 20.18 -5.66 1.92
N SER A 249 19.02 -6.03 2.48
CA SER A 249 17.76 -6.13 1.75
C SER A 249 16.58 -5.86 2.68
N LEU A 250 15.95 -4.69 2.50
CA LEU A 250 14.75 -4.29 3.23
C LEU A 250 13.65 -5.36 3.13
N LEU A 251 13.35 -5.83 1.91
CA LEU A 251 12.27 -6.78 1.70
C LEU A 251 12.59 -8.21 2.16
N CYS A 252 13.86 -8.65 2.15
CA CYS A 252 14.22 -9.92 2.80
C CYS A 252 14.09 -9.82 4.34
N THR A 253 14.37 -8.65 4.91
CA THR A 253 14.15 -8.40 6.34
C THR A 253 12.66 -8.35 6.66
N PHE A 254 11.85 -7.75 5.79
CA PHE A 254 10.40 -7.80 5.87
C PHE A 254 9.87 -9.25 5.83
N SER A 255 10.38 -10.08 4.91
CA SER A 255 10.03 -11.51 4.85
C SER A 255 10.27 -12.21 6.19
N TYR A 256 11.42 -11.96 6.81
CA TYR A 256 11.73 -12.53 8.11
C TYR A 256 10.83 -11.99 9.24
N ALA A 257 10.51 -10.70 9.22
CA ALA A 257 9.55 -10.12 10.16
C ALA A 257 8.15 -10.76 10.03
N MET A 258 7.69 -10.99 8.80
CA MET A 258 6.42 -11.68 8.54
C MET A 258 6.45 -13.14 8.98
N GLU A 259 7.58 -13.84 8.81
CA GLU A 259 7.77 -15.19 9.35
C GLU A 259 7.63 -15.22 10.88
N LEU A 260 8.23 -14.28 11.60
CA LEU A 260 8.10 -14.13 13.05
C LEU A 260 6.65 -13.88 13.51
N LEU A 261 5.85 -13.21 12.68
CA LEU A 261 4.41 -13.04 12.89
C LEU A 261 3.59 -14.26 12.46
N GLY A 262 4.26 -15.30 11.94
CA GLY A 262 3.67 -16.55 11.52
C GLY A 262 3.01 -16.50 10.14
N CYS A 263 3.46 -15.60 9.28
CA CYS A 263 3.10 -15.49 7.87
C CYS A 263 4.36 -15.79 7.01
N PRO A 264 4.81 -17.05 6.94
CA PRO A 264 6.04 -17.40 6.23
C PRO A 264 5.90 -17.22 4.72
N GLY A 265 7.00 -16.84 4.07
CA GLY A 265 7.09 -16.69 2.62
C GLY A 265 8.19 -15.72 2.20
N ASN A 266 8.48 -15.69 0.90
CA ASN A 266 9.35 -14.71 0.30
C ASN A 266 8.50 -13.51 -0.14
N TYR A 267 8.73 -12.36 0.50
CA TYR A 267 8.04 -11.08 0.20
C TYR A 267 8.97 -10.12 -0.55
N HIS A 268 9.92 -10.67 -1.30
CA HIS A 268 10.97 -9.91 -1.98
C HIS A 268 11.14 -10.39 -3.42
N GLN A 269 11.85 -9.61 -4.21
CA GLN A 269 12.21 -9.97 -5.59
C GLN A 269 13.09 -11.24 -5.58
N ASP A 270 12.97 -12.06 -6.62
CA ASP A 270 13.66 -13.33 -6.78
C ASP A 270 15.20 -13.19 -6.90
N TYR A 271 15.68 -12.01 -7.27
CA TYR A 271 17.11 -11.68 -7.31
C TYR A 271 17.66 -11.05 -6.02
N SER A 272 16.83 -10.89 -4.99
CA SER A 272 17.27 -10.30 -3.71
C SER A 272 18.25 -11.22 -3.00
N LEU A 273 19.27 -10.62 -2.39
CA LEU A 273 20.23 -11.37 -1.58
C LEU A 273 19.66 -11.64 -0.17
N PRO A 274 19.73 -12.89 0.32
CA PRO A 274 19.23 -13.22 1.64
C PRO A 274 19.99 -12.47 2.74
N ILE A 275 19.27 -12.11 3.80
CA ILE A 275 19.87 -11.52 5.00
C ILE A 275 20.64 -12.57 5.80
N ASN A 276 21.68 -12.13 6.49
CA ASN A 276 22.50 -13.00 7.36
C ASN A 276 21.93 -13.08 8.79
N ASP A 277 22.55 -13.91 9.63
CA ASP A 277 22.08 -14.15 11.00
C ASP A 277 22.12 -12.89 11.89
N ALA A 278 23.11 -11.99 11.69
CA ALA A 278 23.16 -10.72 12.41
C ALA A 278 22.01 -9.78 12.04
N GLU A 279 21.65 -9.74 10.76
CA GLU A 279 20.52 -8.95 10.26
C GLU A 279 19.17 -9.53 10.72
N LYS A 280 19.04 -10.87 10.77
CA LYS A 280 17.89 -11.54 11.39
C LYS A 280 17.77 -11.23 12.87
N ALA A 281 18.87 -11.33 13.61
CA ALA A 281 18.90 -11.00 15.03
C ALA A 281 18.55 -9.54 15.31
N LEU A 282 18.97 -8.61 14.44
CA LEU A 282 18.58 -7.20 14.53
C LEU A 282 17.06 -7.03 14.36
N ALA A 283 16.47 -7.63 13.34
CA ALA A 283 15.03 -7.55 13.09
C ALA A 283 14.21 -8.14 14.25
N GLU A 284 14.56 -9.33 14.73
CA GLU A 284 13.91 -9.97 15.86
C GLU A 284 14.04 -9.15 17.15
N LYS A 285 15.23 -8.61 17.43
CA LYS A 285 15.47 -7.71 18.57
C LYS A 285 14.53 -6.50 18.51
N VAL A 286 14.48 -5.82 17.36
CA VAL A 286 13.64 -4.63 17.22
C VAL A 286 12.15 -4.99 17.36
N MET A 287 11.66 -6.08 16.76
CA MET A 287 10.27 -6.51 16.90
C MET A 287 9.91 -6.81 18.37
N LYS A 288 10.81 -7.39 19.17
CA LYS A 288 10.62 -7.57 20.62
C LYS A 288 10.61 -6.23 21.37
N GLU A 289 11.54 -5.34 21.06
CA GLU A 289 11.63 -4.02 21.71
C GLU A 289 10.40 -3.15 21.48
N ILE A 290 9.78 -3.22 20.29
CA ILE A 290 8.57 -2.46 19.96
C ILE A 290 7.28 -3.23 20.33
N GLY A 291 7.39 -4.46 20.82
CA GLY A 291 6.29 -5.27 21.31
C GLY A 291 5.39 -5.88 20.23
N GLU A 292 5.94 -6.13 19.03
CA GLU A 292 5.21 -6.86 17.98
C GLU A 292 5.25 -8.38 18.20
N ILE A 293 6.33 -8.91 18.78
CA ILE A 293 6.46 -10.32 19.16
C ILE A 293 6.85 -10.45 20.62
#